data_b80de33fa8ac7958d36f2add8814eb93
#
_entry.id   b80de33fa8ac7958d36f2add8814eb93
#
_cell.length_a   1.000
_cell.length_b   1.000
_cell.length_c   1.000
_cell.angle_alpha   90.00
_cell.angle_beta   90.00
_cell.angle_gamma   90.00
#
_symmetry.space_group_name_H-M   'P 1'
#
loop_
_entity.id
_entity.type
_entity.pdbx_description
1 polymer ?
#
loop_
_entity_poly.entity_id
_entity_poly.type
_entity_poly.pdbx_seq_one_letter_code
_entity_poly.pdbx_strand_id
1 'polypeptide(L)'
;MRRKKLLEITLCAVLTIGALLCCMQDASARETLLISGNADLYPIESYDRGRECYVGLLPELYERLSEQTGYDLVYLPYSKNTTQAQQTANRQADIISAYPSGTVDSGAMRRQVLLCTIEHDGAERAIYVGFTNALTPELAGALAQALEDLSGAESIGILADYMNSSGAEAYRTRWLI
;
A
#
# COMPACT_ATOMS: atom_id res chain seq x y z
N MET A 1 -41.54 30.20 37.48
CA MET A 1 -40.80 30.52 36.25
C MET A 1 -39.31 30.12 36.26
N ARG A 2 -38.59 30.27 37.34
CA ARG A 2 -37.13 29.94 37.43
C ARG A 2 -36.81 28.44 37.23
N ARG A 3 -37.59 27.49 37.72
CA ARG A 3 -37.31 26.04 37.63
C ARG A 3 -37.39 25.50 36.17
N LYS A 4 -38.31 26.02 35.35
CA LYS A 4 -38.41 25.59 33.92
C LYS A 4 -37.18 26.03 33.09
N LYS A 5 -36.70 27.27 33.31
CA LYS A 5 -35.52 27.77 32.62
C LYS A 5 -34.23 27.02 33.02
N LEU A 6 -34.11 26.60 34.29
CA LEU A 6 -32.98 25.78 34.73
C LEU A 6 -32.98 24.39 34.06
N LEU A 7 -34.16 23.78 33.90
CA LEU A 7 -34.31 22.48 33.28
C LEU A 7 -33.94 22.51 31.78
N GLU A 8 -34.31 23.59 31.08
CA GLU A 8 -33.97 23.78 29.66
C GLU A 8 -32.47 23.98 29.42
N ILE A 9 -31.82 24.75 30.34
CA ILE A 9 -30.37 24.98 30.25
C ILE A 9 -29.58 23.69 30.53
N THR A 10 -30.00 22.87 31.50
CA THR A 10 -29.34 21.59 31.77
C THR A 10 -29.55 20.58 30.66
N LEU A 11 -30.73 20.56 30.05
CA LEU A 11 -31.01 19.67 28.91
C LEU A 11 -30.18 20.04 27.69
N CYS A 12 -30.05 21.33 27.34
CA CYS A 12 -29.17 21.80 26.27
C CYS A 12 -27.69 21.47 26.56
N ALA A 13 -27.19 21.64 27.77
CA ALA A 13 -25.82 21.34 28.13
C ALA A 13 -25.50 19.84 28.00
N VAL A 14 -26.43 18.96 28.39
CA VAL A 14 -26.25 17.50 28.24
C VAL A 14 -26.26 17.07 26.77
N LEU A 15 -27.13 17.68 25.94
CA LEU A 15 -27.18 17.40 24.51
C LEU A 15 -25.91 17.88 23.79
N THR A 16 -25.38 19.04 24.14
CA THR A 16 -24.14 19.55 23.53
C THR A 16 -22.91 18.74 23.93
N ILE A 17 -22.83 18.30 25.20
CA ILE A 17 -21.75 17.42 25.69
C ILE A 17 -21.85 16.05 25.02
N GLY A 18 -23.04 15.49 24.84
CA GLY A 18 -23.27 14.24 24.13
C GLY A 18 -22.87 14.29 22.67
N ALA A 19 -23.16 15.40 21.97
CA ALA A 19 -22.75 15.61 20.58
C ALA A 19 -21.22 15.76 20.44
N LEU A 20 -20.56 16.46 21.38
CA LEU A 20 -19.10 16.58 21.39
C LEU A 20 -18.39 15.24 21.66
N LEU A 21 -18.94 14.41 22.53
CA LEU A 21 -18.39 13.07 22.82
C LEU A 21 -18.57 12.12 21.62
N CYS A 22 -19.66 12.21 20.84
CA CYS A 22 -19.84 11.44 19.60
C CYS A 22 -18.83 11.81 18.51
N CYS A 23 -18.43 13.09 18.44
CA CYS A 23 -17.41 13.54 17.46
C CYS A 23 -15.97 13.17 17.82
N MET A 24 -15.72 12.69 19.04
CA MET A 24 -14.37 12.28 19.49
C MET A 24 -14.07 10.78 19.30
N GLN A 25 -15.00 9.99 18.74
CA GLN A 25 -14.87 8.53 18.71
C GLN A 25 -14.10 7.94 17.52
N ASP A 26 -13.63 8.74 16.54
CA ASP A 26 -13.00 8.20 15.32
C ASP A 26 -11.57 8.68 15.03
N ALA A 27 -10.82 9.11 16.04
CA ALA A 27 -9.37 9.27 15.88
C ALA A 27 -8.63 8.03 16.44
N SER A 28 -9.06 6.83 16.07
CA SER A 28 -8.21 5.66 16.22
C SER A 28 -7.06 5.84 15.26
N ALA A 29 -5.84 6.05 15.77
CA ALA A 29 -4.65 6.07 14.93
C ALA A 29 -4.62 4.76 14.15
N ARG A 30 -4.64 4.84 12.81
CA ARG A 30 -4.53 3.67 11.96
C ARG A 30 -3.18 3.00 12.24
N GLU A 31 -3.18 1.69 12.28
CA GLU A 31 -1.93 0.94 12.38
C GLU A 31 -1.16 1.08 11.07
N THR A 32 0.15 1.36 11.16
CA THR A 32 1.01 1.58 10.00
C THR A 32 1.73 0.29 9.65
N LEU A 33 1.65 -0.09 8.36
CA LEU A 33 2.40 -1.19 7.78
C LEU A 33 3.46 -0.65 6.81
N LEU A 34 4.67 -1.17 6.91
CA LEU A 34 5.82 -0.69 6.16
C LEU A 34 6.02 -1.49 4.86
N ILE A 35 6.18 -0.77 3.75
CA ILE A 35 6.37 -1.35 2.42
C ILE A 35 7.83 -1.18 1.98
N SER A 36 8.47 -2.27 1.57
CA SER A 36 9.72 -2.26 0.83
C SER A 36 9.41 -2.22 -0.68
N GLY A 37 9.59 -1.06 -1.31
CA GLY A 37 9.27 -0.84 -2.72
C GLY A 37 10.36 -1.28 -3.67
N ASN A 38 9.98 -1.54 -4.93
CA ASN A 38 10.90 -1.77 -6.05
C ASN A 38 11.09 -0.47 -6.85
N ALA A 39 12.32 -0.01 -6.95
CA ALA A 39 12.61 1.29 -7.57
C ALA A 39 12.69 1.25 -9.10
N ASP A 40 12.77 0.07 -9.72
CA ASP A 40 13.19 -0.08 -11.12
C ASP A 40 12.25 -0.99 -11.95
N LEU A 41 10.98 -1.13 -11.56
CA LEU A 41 10.02 -2.02 -12.22
C LEU A 41 8.80 -1.27 -12.80
N TYR A 42 9.04 -0.12 -13.45
CA TYR A 42 7.97 0.62 -14.14
C TYR A 42 7.34 -0.23 -15.28
N PRO A 43 6.02 -0.20 -15.52
CA PRO A 43 5.01 0.67 -14.91
C PRO A 43 4.36 0.09 -13.64
N ILE A 44 4.82 -1.07 -13.18
CA ILE A 44 4.26 -1.72 -11.99
C ILE A 44 4.62 -0.89 -10.75
N GLU A 45 5.90 -0.58 -10.58
CA GLU A 45 6.40 0.24 -9.49
C GLU A 45 7.78 0.81 -9.85
N SER A 46 8.02 2.08 -9.54
CA SER A 46 9.34 2.70 -9.68
C SER A 46 9.49 3.88 -8.73
N TYR A 47 10.74 4.25 -8.41
CA TYR A 47 11.00 5.42 -7.58
C TYR A 47 11.30 6.65 -8.42
N ASP A 48 10.40 7.65 -8.34
CA ASP A 48 10.60 8.98 -8.95
C ASP A 48 11.49 9.85 -8.04
N ARG A 49 12.72 10.07 -8.49
CA ARG A 49 13.71 10.87 -7.72
C ARG A 49 13.38 12.35 -7.69
N GLY A 50 12.60 12.85 -8.64
CA GLY A 50 12.21 14.27 -8.69
C GLY A 50 11.10 14.59 -7.70
N ARG A 51 10.22 13.62 -7.46
CA ARG A 51 9.10 13.71 -6.52
C ARG A 51 9.39 13.06 -5.18
N GLU A 52 10.49 12.32 -5.07
CA GLU A 52 10.88 11.55 -3.88
C GLU A 52 9.80 10.56 -3.41
N CYS A 53 9.09 9.93 -4.36
CA CYS A 53 8.02 8.97 -4.06
C CYS A 53 8.03 7.79 -5.03
N TYR A 54 7.38 6.70 -4.63
CA TYR A 54 7.09 5.59 -5.53
C TYR A 54 5.89 5.93 -6.42
N VAL A 55 5.96 5.51 -7.69
CA VAL A 55 4.94 5.74 -8.72
C VAL A 55 4.69 4.45 -9.49
N GLY A 56 3.51 4.30 -10.07
CA GLY A 56 3.11 3.13 -10.84
C GLY A 56 1.82 2.52 -10.35
N LEU A 57 1.52 1.32 -10.85
CA LEU A 57 0.30 0.58 -10.53
C LEU A 57 0.17 0.29 -9.02
N LEU A 58 1.24 -0.24 -8.40
CA LEU A 58 1.17 -0.69 -7.01
C LEU A 58 0.96 0.43 -6.00
N PRO A 59 1.64 1.60 -6.08
CA PRO A 59 1.32 2.72 -5.20
C PRO A 59 -0.17 3.09 -5.19
N GLU A 60 -0.84 3.12 -6.35
CA GLU A 60 -2.27 3.41 -6.43
C GLU A 60 -3.13 2.29 -5.84
N LEU A 61 -2.76 1.02 -6.08
CA LEU A 61 -3.44 -0.11 -5.44
C LEU A 61 -3.28 -0.09 -3.92
N TYR A 62 -2.13 0.32 -3.39
CA TYR A 62 -1.90 0.44 -1.95
C TYR A 62 -2.70 1.59 -1.32
N GLU A 63 -2.91 2.70 -2.01
CA GLU A 63 -3.81 3.74 -1.53
C GLU A 63 -5.23 3.19 -1.33
N ARG A 64 -5.76 2.46 -2.32
CA ARG A 64 -7.08 1.83 -2.23
C ARG A 64 -7.14 0.71 -1.19
N LEU A 65 -6.07 -0.09 -1.09
CA LEU A 65 -5.94 -1.12 -0.06
C LEU A 65 -5.96 -0.51 1.34
N SER A 66 -5.27 0.63 1.54
CA SER A 66 -5.29 1.40 2.79
C SER A 66 -6.70 1.89 3.14
N GLU A 67 -7.43 2.43 2.17
CA GLU A 67 -8.82 2.88 2.35
C GLU A 67 -9.75 1.71 2.73
N GLN A 68 -9.61 0.57 2.04
CA GLN A 68 -10.46 -0.61 2.23
C GLN A 68 -10.19 -1.32 3.55
N THR A 69 -8.94 -1.38 3.98
CA THR A 69 -8.52 -2.17 5.15
C THR A 69 -8.39 -1.35 6.43
N GLY A 70 -8.26 -0.02 6.29
CA GLY A 70 -8.07 0.88 7.43
C GLY A 70 -6.65 0.90 7.99
N TYR A 71 -5.67 0.28 7.34
CA TYR A 71 -4.25 0.38 7.66
C TYR A 71 -3.59 1.51 6.88
N ASP A 72 -2.62 2.19 7.49
CA ASP A 72 -1.75 3.14 6.78
C ASP A 72 -0.59 2.38 6.14
N LEU A 73 -0.56 2.32 4.81
CA LEU A 73 0.49 1.65 4.05
C LEU A 73 1.56 2.67 3.65
N VAL A 74 2.76 2.55 4.22
CA VAL A 74 3.82 3.55 4.09
C VAL A 74 5.08 2.93 3.52
N TYR A 75 5.59 3.50 2.43
CA TYR A 75 6.86 3.07 1.86
C TYR A 75 8.04 3.41 2.76
N LEU A 76 8.94 2.45 2.93
CA LEU A 76 10.26 2.72 3.51
C LEU A 76 11.01 3.72 2.64
N PRO A 77 11.83 4.60 3.24
CA PRO A 77 12.66 5.53 2.49
C PRO A 77 13.53 4.81 1.45
N TYR A 78 13.53 5.33 0.22
CA TYR A 78 14.38 4.77 -0.83
C TYR A 78 15.86 4.87 -0.46
N SER A 79 16.58 3.79 -0.64
CA SER A 79 18.03 3.72 -0.47
C SER A 79 18.67 2.94 -1.61
N LYS A 80 19.70 3.52 -2.24
CA LYS A 80 20.49 2.83 -3.27
C LYS A 80 21.31 1.66 -2.71
N ASN A 81 21.57 1.69 -1.40
CA ASN A 81 22.48 0.75 -0.75
C ASN A 81 21.76 -0.39 -0.04
N THR A 82 20.42 -0.39 -0.05
CA THR A 82 19.63 -1.39 0.66
C THR A 82 18.66 -2.04 -0.31
N THR A 83 18.78 -3.35 -0.49
CA THR A 83 17.89 -4.14 -1.33
C THR A 83 16.65 -4.61 -0.57
N GLN A 84 15.57 -4.98 -1.30
CA GLN A 84 14.38 -5.60 -0.71
C GLN A 84 14.74 -6.86 0.09
N ALA A 85 15.67 -7.69 -0.41
CA ALA A 85 16.15 -8.89 0.28
C ALA A 85 16.80 -8.54 1.64
N GLN A 86 17.58 -7.46 1.70
CA GLN A 86 18.17 -6.99 2.96
C GLN A 86 17.12 -6.44 3.93
N GLN A 87 16.15 -5.66 3.43
CA GLN A 87 15.06 -5.13 4.26
C GLN A 87 14.22 -6.27 4.84
N THR A 88 13.96 -7.30 4.03
CA THR A 88 13.26 -8.52 4.46
C THR A 88 14.04 -9.27 5.54
N ALA A 89 15.32 -9.54 5.30
CA ALA A 89 16.19 -10.23 6.25
C ALA A 89 16.31 -9.49 7.59
N ASN A 90 16.31 -8.15 7.54
CA ASN A 90 16.36 -7.29 8.73
C ASN A 90 14.99 -7.07 9.38
N ARG A 91 13.91 -7.67 8.87
CA ARG A 91 12.53 -7.49 9.34
C ARG A 91 12.10 -6.03 9.40
N GLN A 92 12.52 -5.23 8.41
CA GLN A 92 12.23 -3.79 8.34
C GLN A 92 10.90 -3.48 7.63
N ALA A 93 10.33 -4.46 6.89
CA ALA A 93 9.12 -4.29 6.13
C ALA A 93 8.08 -5.38 6.45
N ASP A 94 6.82 -4.98 6.43
CA ASP A 94 5.65 -5.86 6.54
C ASP A 94 5.24 -6.41 5.18
N ILE A 95 5.42 -5.57 4.13
CA ILE A 95 5.07 -5.86 2.74
C ILE A 95 6.31 -5.68 1.87
N ILE A 96 6.59 -6.66 1.01
CA ILE A 96 7.62 -6.58 -0.03
C ILE A 96 6.91 -6.42 -1.38
N SER A 97 7.09 -5.26 -1.99
CA SER A 97 6.37 -4.87 -3.20
C SER A 97 7.13 -5.26 -4.46
N ALA A 98 6.39 -5.68 -5.50
CA ALA A 98 6.90 -5.86 -6.86
C ALA A 98 8.24 -6.60 -6.96
N TYR A 99 8.41 -7.73 -6.28
CA TYR A 99 9.68 -8.46 -6.37
C TYR A 99 9.60 -9.62 -7.37
N PRO A 100 10.63 -9.77 -8.23
CA PRO A 100 10.74 -10.91 -9.13
C PRO A 100 10.98 -12.22 -8.37
N SER A 101 10.47 -13.32 -8.92
CA SER A 101 10.73 -14.66 -8.38
C SER A 101 12.22 -14.92 -8.19
N GLY A 102 12.60 -15.46 -7.03
CA GLY A 102 13.99 -15.80 -6.70
C GLY A 102 14.87 -14.65 -6.19
N THR A 103 14.34 -13.42 -6.08
CA THR A 103 15.12 -12.27 -5.57
C THR A 103 14.98 -12.06 -4.06
N VAL A 104 13.92 -12.58 -3.48
CA VAL A 104 13.64 -12.53 -2.03
C VAL A 104 13.39 -13.95 -1.53
N ASP A 105 13.81 -14.25 -0.31
CA ASP A 105 13.55 -15.54 0.32
C ASP A 105 12.05 -15.77 0.55
N SER A 106 11.49 -16.75 -0.15
CA SER A 106 10.08 -17.13 0.00
C SER A 106 9.73 -17.65 1.39
N GLY A 107 10.71 -18.19 2.13
CA GLY A 107 10.56 -18.63 3.52
C GLY A 107 10.31 -17.47 4.50
N ALA A 108 10.66 -16.25 4.11
CA ALA A 108 10.35 -15.04 4.89
C ALA A 108 8.92 -14.52 4.67
N MET A 109 8.20 -15.07 3.68
CA MET A 109 6.84 -14.65 3.32
C MET A 109 5.80 -15.55 3.96
N ARG A 110 4.79 -14.95 4.56
CA ARG A 110 3.60 -15.65 5.07
C ARG A 110 2.56 -15.88 3.98
N ARG A 111 2.44 -14.89 3.07
CA ARG A 111 1.60 -14.95 1.88
C ARG A 111 2.29 -14.23 0.73
N GLN A 112 1.96 -14.66 -0.48
CA GLN A 112 2.44 -14.04 -1.73
C GLN A 112 1.26 -13.93 -2.70
N VAL A 113 1.14 -12.78 -3.36
CA VAL A 113 0.17 -12.54 -4.42
C VAL A 113 0.94 -12.40 -5.73
N LEU A 114 0.61 -13.23 -6.71
CA LEU A 114 1.15 -13.10 -8.05
C LEU A 114 0.44 -11.94 -8.76
N LEU A 115 1.17 -10.92 -9.17
CA LEU A 115 0.63 -9.79 -9.91
C LEU A 115 0.59 -10.05 -11.42
N CYS A 116 1.72 -10.42 -11.98
CA CYS A 116 1.89 -10.63 -13.40
C CYS A 116 3.17 -11.41 -13.70
N THR A 117 3.36 -11.75 -14.96
CA THR A 117 4.61 -12.27 -15.49
C THR A 117 5.17 -11.27 -16.51
N ILE A 118 6.44 -10.96 -16.40
CA ILE A 118 7.15 -10.06 -17.31
C ILE A 118 8.32 -10.77 -17.97
N GLU A 119 8.69 -10.32 -19.17
CA GLU A 119 9.97 -10.68 -19.77
C GLU A 119 11.03 -9.69 -19.29
N HIS A 120 12.06 -10.17 -18.62
CA HIS A 120 13.18 -9.38 -18.11
C HIS A 120 14.49 -10.12 -18.37
N ASP A 121 15.43 -9.44 -19.05
CA ASP A 121 16.71 -10.01 -19.48
C ASP A 121 16.57 -11.31 -20.28
N GLY A 122 15.56 -11.39 -21.17
CA GLY A 122 15.29 -12.56 -22.01
C GLY A 122 14.78 -13.79 -21.26
N ALA A 123 14.32 -13.62 -20.02
CA ALA A 123 13.70 -14.66 -19.22
C ALA A 123 12.34 -14.19 -18.69
N GLU A 124 11.37 -15.10 -18.69
CA GLU A 124 10.06 -14.87 -18.10
C GLU A 124 10.18 -14.93 -16.57
N ARG A 125 9.72 -13.87 -15.89
CA ARG A 125 9.75 -13.75 -14.42
C ARG A 125 8.39 -13.40 -13.88
N ALA A 126 7.96 -14.16 -12.89
CA ALA A 126 6.77 -13.84 -12.12
C ALA A 126 7.08 -12.74 -11.10
N ILE A 127 6.21 -11.75 -11.02
CA ILE A 127 6.29 -10.60 -10.09
C ILE A 127 5.25 -10.80 -8.98
N TYR A 128 5.71 -10.68 -7.75
CA TYR A 128 4.91 -10.90 -6.55
C TYR A 128 4.85 -9.67 -5.65
N VAL A 129 3.78 -9.61 -4.87
CA VAL A 129 3.74 -8.87 -3.59
C VAL A 129 3.77 -9.90 -2.47
N GLY A 130 4.66 -9.72 -1.51
CA GLY A 130 4.83 -10.60 -0.36
C GLY A 130 4.43 -9.92 0.95
N PHE A 131 3.65 -10.61 1.75
CA PHE A 131 3.32 -10.25 3.12
C PHE A 131 4.21 -11.07 4.05
N THR A 132 5.07 -10.38 4.80
CA THR A 132 6.15 -11.02 5.56
C THR A 132 5.67 -11.78 6.80
N ASN A 133 6.56 -12.57 7.38
CA ASN A 133 6.30 -13.26 8.65
C ASN A 133 6.19 -12.31 9.86
N ALA A 134 6.40 -11.00 9.70
CA ALA A 134 6.13 -10.00 10.72
C ALA A 134 4.63 -9.85 11.00
N LEU A 135 3.80 -10.06 9.97
CA LEU A 135 2.34 -10.01 10.09
C LEU A 135 1.78 -11.29 10.71
N THR A 136 0.61 -11.20 11.34
CA THR A 136 -0.15 -12.41 11.74
C THR A 136 -0.69 -13.15 10.51
N PRO A 137 -0.96 -14.47 10.60
CA PRO A 137 -1.52 -15.22 9.47
C PRO A 137 -2.85 -14.66 8.96
N GLU A 138 -3.69 -14.19 9.89
CA GLU A 138 -5.02 -13.65 9.61
C GLU A 138 -4.89 -12.33 8.84
N LEU A 139 -4.02 -11.42 9.31
CA LEU A 139 -3.81 -10.12 8.67
C LEU A 139 -3.16 -10.30 7.29
N ALA A 140 -2.12 -11.11 7.18
CA ALA A 140 -1.47 -11.41 5.90
C ALA A 140 -2.47 -12.02 4.89
N GLY A 141 -3.36 -12.89 5.36
CA GLY A 141 -4.42 -13.49 4.54
C GLY A 141 -5.45 -12.46 4.07
N ALA A 142 -5.91 -11.58 4.97
CA ALA A 142 -6.89 -10.54 4.65
C ALA A 142 -6.33 -9.51 3.66
N LEU A 143 -5.09 -9.04 3.87
CA LEU A 143 -4.42 -8.11 2.97
C LEU A 143 -4.15 -8.73 1.59
N ALA A 144 -3.72 -9.98 1.54
CA ALA A 144 -3.49 -10.69 0.28
C ALA A 144 -4.80 -10.82 -0.53
N GLN A 145 -5.89 -11.24 0.11
CA GLN A 145 -7.19 -11.35 -0.56
C GLN A 145 -7.69 -9.99 -1.06
N ALA A 146 -7.61 -8.94 -0.25
CA ALA A 146 -8.03 -7.62 -0.65
C ALA A 146 -7.19 -7.08 -1.83
N LEU A 147 -5.88 -7.35 -1.86
CA LEU A 147 -5.02 -7.00 -2.98
C LEU A 147 -5.36 -7.79 -4.25
N GLU A 148 -5.66 -9.09 -4.14
CA GLU A 148 -6.09 -9.93 -5.27
C GLU A 148 -7.40 -9.41 -5.87
N ASP A 149 -8.38 -9.05 -5.02
CA ASP A 149 -9.67 -8.51 -5.44
C ASP A 149 -9.50 -7.15 -6.17
N LEU A 150 -8.66 -6.27 -5.65
CA LEU A 150 -8.34 -4.98 -6.28
C LEU A 150 -7.56 -5.16 -7.58
N SER A 151 -6.54 -6.01 -7.59
CA SER A 151 -5.69 -6.22 -8.77
C SER A 151 -6.46 -6.79 -9.96
N GLY A 152 -7.43 -7.66 -9.70
CA GLY A 152 -8.28 -8.24 -10.73
C GLY A 152 -9.26 -7.24 -11.38
N ALA A 153 -9.79 -6.29 -10.59
CA ALA A 153 -10.83 -5.37 -11.05
C ALA A 153 -10.29 -4.09 -11.70
N GLU A 154 -9.16 -3.57 -11.22
CA GLU A 154 -8.74 -2.20 -11.50
C GLU A 154 -7.37 -2.07 -12.17
N SER A 155 -6.52 -3.09 -12.09
CA SER A 155 -5.15 -3.04 -12.59
C SER A 155 -5.03 -2.71 -14.07
N ILE A 156 -5.97 -3.16 -14.90
CA ILE A 156 -5.96 -2.91 -16.36
C ILE A 156 -6.20 -1.43 -16.66
N GLY A 157 -7.13 -0.79 -15.95
CA GLY A 157 -7.44 0.63 -16.14
C GLY A 157 -6.27 1.52 -15.74
N ILE A 158 -5.75 1.32 -14.54
CA ILE A 158 -4.62 2.08 -13.99
C ILE A 158 -3.37 1.89 -14.88
N LEU A 159 -3.08 0.66 -15.30
CA LEU A 159 -1.94 0.36 -16.17
C LEU A 159 -2.07 1.05 -17.54
N ALA A 160 -3.28 1.07 -18.10
CA ALA A 160 -3.57 1.77 -19.36
C ALA A 160 -3.33 3.27 -19.25
N ASP A 161 -3.73 3.89 -18.13
CA ASP A 161 -3.50 5.32 -17.85
C ASP A 161 -2.01 5.65 -17.73
N TYR A 162 -1.24 4.81 -17.05
CA TYR A 162 0.22 4.94 -17.00
C TYR A 162 0.88 4.80 -18.36
N MET A 163 0.45 3.83 -19.17
CA MET A 163 0.98 3.62 -20.52
C MET A 163 0.64 4.75 -21.49
N ASN A 164 -0.47 5.45 -21.28
CA ASN A 164 -0.93 6.56 -22.13
C ASN A 164 -0.45 7.93 -21.63
N SER A 165 0.04 8.03 -20.39
CA SER A 165 0.57 9.30 -19.86
C SER A 165 1.89 9.65 -20.55
N SER A 166 2.11 10.96 -20.80
CA SER A 166 3.32 11.49 -21.43
C SER A 166 4.62 11.19 -20.64
N GLY A 167 4.52 10.77 -19.37
CA GLY A 167 5.65 10.23 -18.60
C GLY A 167 6.09 8.84 -19.05
N ALA A 168 5.23 8.09 -19.72
CA ALA A 168 5.54 6.74 -20.22
C ALA A 168 6.56 6.75 -21.36
N GLU A 169 6.69 7.83 -22.14
CA GLU A 169 7.65 7.89 -23.23
C GLU A 169 9.11 7.78 -22.77
N ALA A 170 9.45 8.39 -21.64
CA ALA A 170 10.79 8.31 -21.07
C ALA A 170 11.15 6.89 -20.61
N TYR A 171 10.15 6.08 -20.29
CA TYR A 171 10.32 4.68 -19.85
C TYR A 171 10.18 3.69 -21.02
N ARG A 172 9.35 3.98 -22.04
CA ARG A 172 9.27 3.17 -23.26
C ARG A 172 10.63 3.01 -23.95
N THR A 173 11.44 4.06 -23.96
CA THR A 173 12.78 4.03 -24.58
C THR A 173 13.75 3.09 -23.83
N ARG A 174 13.49 2.81 -22.56
CA ARG A 174 14.35 1.96 -21.72
C ARG A 174 14.04 0.45 -21.83
N TRP A 175 12.86 0.10 -22.34
CA TRP A 175 12.36 -1.28 -22.47
C TRP A 175 12.36 -1.79 -23.94
N LEU A 176 12.73 -0.93 -24.90
CA LEU A 176 12.77 -1.25 -26.33
C LEU A 176 14.20 -1.40 -26.89
N ILE A 177 15.23 -1.48 -25.99
CA ILE A 177 16.62 -1.70 -26.41
C ILE A 177 17.09 -3.06 -25.91
#